data_eb0943182bff820b7f61e3e799f5d119
#
_entry.id   eb0943182bff820b7f61e3e799f5d119
#
_cell.length_a   1.000
_cell.length_b   1.000
_cell.length_c   1.000
_cell.angle_alpha   90.00
_cell.angle_beta   90.00
_cell.angle_gamma   90.00
#
_symmetry.space_group_name_H-M   'P 1'
#
loop_
_entity.id
_entity.type
_entity.pdbx_description
1 polymer ?
#
loop_
_entity_poly.entity_id
_entity_poly.type
_entity_poly.pdbx_seq_one_letter_code
_entity_poly.pdbx_strand_id
1 'polypeptide(L)'
;MKKNYEISEYGVIRSKEDYDIESSFKSLKELYLPKELFNDLFEFIMQNQEEKKEGERMFSIFSRGKKRQIKTKNYVGVIETSKGLTLEILPKIFFDYSDEDYNTELLDTKKVFLKMLSKLKNSPFLNISSAHLKTSSSFPLLEVFIENYIKDIKKIIRCGLKSQYVDKQENLNFLKGKVVNSLNIKHNHSNKAKFYCAFDEFSDNMVYNQLIKSTLLKLNRISKSHYNRTSILQLLHHFDPVKESSDFISDFRKVGGNNRLFLNYKQAISWSEVFLMNKSFTNFSGNSKNMAILFPMERIFEDYIGYLCKKYAEGREIKTQDKSYYLVEKRILSGTPKEVPKFRLKPDVVSRETDSTLVIDTKWKLLTNSPKGNYGISQSDMYQLYAYGKKYTVKDKSPALILLYPKNKDFTTPLDDFIYDGDLVLGVMPFDLKTSLNKLEEEKEINKVLKASSKTSIYNFQLQPLNMAAEDKTEYIDR
;
A
#
# COMPACT_ATOMS: atom_id res chain seq x y z
N MET A 1 10.38 17.23 -22.23
CA MET A 1 10.70 15.81 -21.88
C MET A 1 10.12 15.51 -20.51
N LYS A 2 9.21 14.53 -20.39
CA LYS A 2 8.70 14.08 -19.09
C LYS A 2 9.83 13.33 -18.37
N LYS A 3 10.26 13.81 -17.19
CA LYS A 3 11.37 13.20 -16.44
C LYS A 3 10.82 12.43 -15.23
N ASN A 4 11.34 11.23 -15.01
CA ASN A 4 11.10 10.46 -13.80
C ASN A 4 12.18 10.81 -12.78
N TYR A 5 11.75 11.04 -11.54
CA TYR A 5 12.62 11.32 -10.41
C TYR A 5 12.29 10.35 -9.27
N GLU A 6 13.30 9.99 -8.51
CA GLU A 6 13.20 9.05 -7.41
C GLU A 6 13.75 9.69 -6.14
N ILE A 7 13.08 9.44 -5.03
CA ILE A 7 13.50 9.89 -3.70
C ILE A 7 13.03 8.85 -2.67
N SER A 8 13.72 8.77 -1.54
CA SER A 8 13.29 7.91 -0.43
C SER A 8 12.30 8.62 0.50
N GLU A 9 11.63 7.83 1.35
CA GLU A 9 10.99 8.35 2.56
C GLU A 9 11.96 9.21 3.36
N TYR A 10 11.45 10.30 3.92
CA TYR A 10 12.21 11.30 4.68
C TYR A 10 13.30 12.03 3.89
N GLY A 11 13.34 11.86 2.57
CA GLY A 11 14.20 12.62 1.68
C GLY A 11 13.74 14.07 1.53
N VAL A 12 14.66 14.94 1.09
CA VAL A 12 14.43 16.38 0.95
C VAL A 12 14.49 16.78 -0.53
N ILE A 13 13.46 17.48 -0.98
CA ILE A 13 13.33 17.99 -2.35
C ILE A 13 13.58 19.50 -2.33
N ARG A 14 14.42 19.97 -3.25
CA ARG A 14 14.80 21.38 -3.39
C ARG A 14 14.74 21.83 -4.85
N SER A 15 14.65 23.13 -5.07
CA SER A 15 14.83 23.72 -6.40
C SER A 15 16.32 23.83 -6.74
N LYS A 16 16.72 23.44 -7.96
CA LYS A 16 18.11 23.55 -8.42
C LYS A 16 18.60 24.98 -8.41
N GLU A 17 17.78 25.86 -8.94
CA GLU A 17 18.10 27.29 -9.11
C GLU A 17 18.24 28.01 -7.76
N ASP A 18 17.47 27.61 -6.74
CA ASP A 18 17.55 28.23 -5.42
C ASP A 18 18.81 27.80 -4.64
N TYR A 19 19.48 26.71 -5.05
CA TYR A 19 20.65 26.15 -4.38
C TYR A 19 21.90 26.14 -5.25
N ASP A 20 21.86 26.77 -6.45
CA ASP A 20 22.97 26.92 -7.39
C ASP A 20 23.65 25.57 -7.75
N ILE A 21 22.84 24.50 -7.93
CA ILE A 21 23.35 23.18 -8.23
C ILE A 21 23.18 22.89 -9.73
N GLU A 22 24.29 22.84 -10.44
CA GLU A 22 24.31 22.51 -11.88
C GLU A 22 24.27 21.01 -12.16
N SER A 23 24.84 20.17 -11.29
CA SER A 23 24.92 18.71 -11.49
C SER A 23 23.80 17.97 -10.78
N SER A 24 23.29 16.91 -11.42
CA SER A 24 22.36 15.98 -10.79
C SER A 24 23.14 14.97 -9.95
N PHE A 25 23.31 15.23 -8.67
CA PHE A 25 23.77 14.21 -7.73
C PHE A 25 22.66 13.13 -7.63
N LYS A 26 22.99 11.88 -7.93
CA LYS A 26 22.07 10.75 -7.73
C LYS A 26 22.09 10.36 -6.25
N SER A 27 21.20 10.96 -5.46
CA SER A 27 20.97 10.58 -4.07
C SER A 27 19.49 10.36 -3.86
N LEU A 28 19.12 9.28 -3.19
CA LEU A 28 17.73 9.06 -2.78
C LEU A 28 17.34 9.87 -1.53
N LYS A 29 18.31 10.45 -0.83
CA LYS A 29 18.06 11.30 0.36
C LYS A 29 17.81 12.76 0.00
N GLU A 30 18.36 13.22 -1.14
CA GLU A 30 18.21 14.60 -1.60
C GLU A 30 17.91 14.64 -3.10
N LEU A 31 16.89 15.39 -3.47
CA LEU A 31 16.48 15.57 -4.85
C LEU A 31 16.42 17.05 -5.20
N TYR A 32 17.05 17.40 -6.31
CA TYR A 32 17.06 18.75 -6.86
C TYR A 32 16.25 18.79 -8.15
N LEU A 33 15.11 19.48 -8.12
CA LEU A 33 14.22 19.64 -9.28
C LEU A 33 14.44 21.01 -9.95
N PRO A 34 14.22 21.12 -11.27
CA PRO A 34 14.06 22.42 -11.92
C PRO A 34 12.95 23.22 -11.21
N LYS A 35 13.15 24.53 -11.09
CA LYS A 35 12.26 25.42 -10.31
C LYS A 35 10.79 25.33 -10.73
N GLU A 36 10.54 25.18 -12.02
CA GLU A 36 9.20 25.03 -12.55
C GLU A 36 8.51 23.76 -12.04
N LEU A 37 9.21 22.62 -12.03
CA LEU A 37 8.69 21.34 -11.54
C LEU A 37 8.58 21.33 -10.01
N PHE A 38 9.53 21.99 -9.32
CA PHE A 38 9.46 22.16 -7.87
C PHE A 38 8.24 22.96 -7.44
N ASN A 39 7.94 24.07 -8.12
CA ASN A 39 6.79 24.88 -7.82
C ASN A 39 5.47 24.14 -8.12
N ASP A 40 5.37 23.40 -9.23
CA ASP A 40 4.20 22.58 -9.56
C ASP A 40 3.93 21.53 -8.48
N LEU A 41 4.98 20.83 -8.01
CA LEU A 41 4.89 19.89 -6.89
C LEU A 41 4.49 20.58 -5.58
N PHE A 42 5.07 21.75 -5.31
CA PHE A 42 4.77 22.51 -4.10
C PHE A 42 3.30 22.96 -4.06
N GLU A 43 2.78 23.51 -5.15
CA GLU A 43 1.37 23.90 -5.28
C GLU A 43 0.44 22.69 -5.11
N PHE A 44 0.77 21.56 -5.75
CA PHE A 44 0.04 20.31 -5.59
C PHE A 44 -0.03 19.85 -4.13
N ILE A 45 1.09 19.92 -3.40
CA ILE A 45 1.14 19.53 -1.99
C ILE A 45 0.31 20.48 -1.13
N MET A 46 0.42 21.78 -1.33
CA MET A 46 -0.32 22.79 -0.58
C MET A 46 -1.83 22.59 -0.73
N GLN A 47 -2.34 22.48 -1.97
CA GLN A 47 -3.76 22.28 -2.25
C GLN A 47 -4.34 21.01 -1.59
N ASN A 48 -3.53 19.99 -1.36
CA ASN A 48 -3.99 18.68 -0.86
C ASN A 48 -3.71 18.45 0.64
N GLN A 49 -3.00 19.34 1.33
CA GLN A 49 -2.66 19.17 2.75
C GLN A 49 -3.20 20.24 3.69
N GLU A 50 -3.78 21.32 3.18
CA GLU A 50 -4.26 22.45 4.01
C GLU A 50 -5.29 22.00 5.05
N GLU A 51 -6.18 21.08 4.71
CA GLU A 51 -7.25 20.58 5.60
C GLU A 51 -6.83 19.39 6.49
N LYS A 52 -5.59 18.88 6.34
CA LYS A 52 -5.13 17.67 7.05
C LYS A 52 -4.43 18.02 8.36
N LYS A 53 -4.71 17.24 9.41
CA LYS A 53 -3.96 17.31 10.67
C LYS A 53 -2.48 17.00 10.41
N GLU A 54 -1.58 17.55 11.22
CA GLU A 54 -0.14 17.44 11.03
C GLU A 54 0.36 15.99 10.95
N GLY A 55 -0.22 15.07 11.73
CA GLY A 55 0.08 13.64 11.70
C GLY A 55 -0.37 12.91 10.42
N GLU A 56 -1.33 13.47 9.68
CA GLU A 56 -1.87 12.89 8.45
C GLU A 56 -1.22 13.46 7.17
N ARG A 57 -0.33 14.44 7.33
CA ARG A 57 0.37 15.06 6.21
C ARG A 57 1.43 14.12 5.66
N MET A 58 1.48 13.98 4.35
CA MET A 58 2.44 13.14 3.63
C MET A 58 3.79 13.81 3.40
N PHE A 59 3.80 15.12 3.48
CA PHE A 59 4.98 15.97 3.30
C PHE A 59 5.07 16.97 4.46
N SER A 60 6.29 17.34 4.79
CA SER A 60 6.58 18.51 5.62
C SER A 60 7.19 19.60 4.75
N ILE A 61 6.71 20.82 4.88
CA ILE A 61 7.22 21.97 4.18
C ILE A 61 7.93 22.84 5.20
N PHE A 62 9.15 23.23 4.90
CA PHE A 62 9.92 24.14 5.73
C PHE A 62 10.74 25.09 4.86
N SER A 63 11.15 26.22 5.44
CA SER A 63 11.95 27.22 4.77
C SER A 63 13.25 27.43 5.52
N ARG A 64 14.35 27.54 4.79
CA ARG A 64 15.65 27.95 5.32
C ARG A 64 16.00 29.30 4.69
N GLY A 65 15.74 30.37 5.41
CA GLY A 65 15.74 31.72 4.83
C GLY A 65 14.62 31.88 3.81
N LYS A 66 14.95 32.35 2.61
CA LYS A 66 14.00 32.51 1.49
C LYS A 66 13.80 31.23 0.65
N LYS A 67 14.58 30.17 0.94
CA LYS A 67 14.60 28.92 0.14
C LYS A 67 13.63 27.90 0.71
N ARG A 68 12.66 27.48 -0.09
CA ARG A 68 11.64 26.47 0.28
C ARG A 68 12.18 25.06 0.10
N GLN A 69 11.77 24.14 0.97
CA GLN A 69 12.12 22.72 0.93
C GLN A 69 10.89 21.88 1.22
N ILE A 70 10.81 20.73 0.57
CA ILE A 70 9.77 19.72 0.78
C ILE A 70 10.47 18.47 1.32
N LYS A 71 10.00 17.94 2.44
CA LYS A 71 10.47 16.67 2.99
C LYS A 71 9.36 15.64 2.88
N THR A 72 9.65 14.50 2.28
CA THR A 72 8.76 13.34 2.28
C THR A 72 8.62 12.79 3.70
N LYS A 73 7.50 12.14 4.00
CA LYS A 73 7.28 11.42 5.27
C LYS A 73 7.25 9.90 5.02
N ASN A 74 6.56 9.16 5.86
CA ASN A 74 6.42 7.69 5.83
C ASN A 74 5.46 7.15 4.74
N TYR A 75 5.36 7.84 3.61
CA TYR A 75 4.53 7.44 2.48
C TYR A 75 5.39 7.11 1.27
N VAL A 76 5.06 6.00 0.60
CA VAL A 76 5.75 5.46 -0.57
C VAL A 76 4.78 5.32 -1.73
N GLY A 77 5.25 5.50 -2.95
CA GLY A 77 4.42 5.37 -4.15
C GLY A 77 4.81 6.33 -5.25
N VAL A 78 3.85 6.86 -5.99
CA VAL A 78 4.09 7.71 -7.15
C VAL A 78 3.18 8.94 -7.17
N ILE A 79 3.75 10.06 -7.57
CA ILE A 79 3.04 11.31 -7.85
C ILE A 79 3.31 11.69 -9.30
N GLU A 80 2.25 12.04 -10.02
CA GLU A 80 2.33 12.70 -11.32
C GLU A 80 1.66 14.07 -11.26
N THR A 81 2.40 15.12 -11.64
CA THR A 81 1.89 16.49 -11.62
C THR A 81 1.49 16.97 -13.02
N SER A 82 0.74 18.05 -13.09
CA SER A 82 0.19 18.59 -14.34
C SER A 82 1.23 19.02 -15.37
N LYS A 83 2.43 19.41 -14.92
CA LYS A 83 3.57 19.77 -15.80
C LYS A 83 4.44 18.56 -16.19
N GLY A 84 3.99 17.34 -15.86
CA GLY A 84 4.60 16.09 -16.31
C GLY A 84 5.80 15.62 -15.48
N LEU A 85 5.93 16.11 -14.23
CA LEU A 85 6.81 15.50 -13.23
C LEU A 85 6.21 14.15 -12.82
N THR A 86 7.00 13.08 -12.90
CA THR A 86 6.72 11.83 -12.20
C THR A 86 7.74 11.67 -11.08
N LEU A 87 7.27 11.63 -9.85
CA LEU A 87 8.07 11.46 -8.65
C LEU A 87 7.73 10.11 -8.01
N GLU A 88 8.72 9.24 -7.89
CA GLU A 88 8.62 7.99 -7.15
C GLU A 88 9.22 8.17 -5.76
N ILE A 89 8.43 7.88 -4.74
CA ILE A 89 8.90 7.85 -3.35
C ILE A 89 9.07 6.40 -2.96
N LEU A 90 10.27 6.02 -2.54
CA LEU A 90 10.67 4.64 -2.28
C LEU A 90 10.85 4.37 -0.78
N PRO A 91 10.72 3.12 -0.33
CA PRO A 91 11.00 2.75 1.06
C PRO A 91 12.43 3.14 1.48
N LYS A 92 12.61 3.53 2.74
CA LYS A 92 13.91 3.93 3.31
C LYS A 92 14.87 2.78 3.63
N ILE A 93 14.49 1.55 3.34
CA ILE A 93 15.33 0.37 3.49
C ILE A 93 16.31 0.26 2.32
N PHE A 94 17.53 -0.21 2.55
CA PHE A 94 18.60 -0.44 1.54
C PHE A 94 19.34 0.79 1.00
N PHE A 95 19.45 1.88 1.75
CA PHE A 95 20.02 3.15 1.25
C PHE A 95 21.47 3.43 1.70
N ASP A 96 22.31 2.41 1.70
CA ASP A 96 23.76 2.60 1.85
C ASP A 96 24.49 1.96 0.69
N TYR A 97 24.72 2.75 -0.35
CA TYR A 97 25.36 2.27 -1.57
C TYR A 97 26.80 2.72 -1.72
N SER A 98 27.63 1.85 -2.24
CA SER A 98 28.66 2.25 -3.20
C SER A 98 27.96 2.58 -4.53
N ASP A 99 28.45 3.54 -5.30
CA ASP A 99 27.82 3.97 -6.58
C ASP A 99 27.63 2.81 -7.58
N GLU A 100 28.39 1.73 -7.44
CA GLU A 100 28.31 0.53 -8.28
C GLU A 100 27.05 -0.30 -8.06
N ASP A 101 26.50 -0.33 -6.84
CA ASP A 101 25.34 -1.16 -6.47
C ASP A 101 23.99 -0.41 -6.54
N TYR A 102 24.01 0.91 -6.82
CA TYR A 102 22.82 1.76 -6.78
C TYR A 102 21.62 1.21 -7.57
N ASN A 103 21.83 0.80 -8.82
CA ASN A 103 20.73 0.32 -9.68
C ASN A 103 20.16 -1.02 -9.18
N THR A 104 20.99 -1.90 -8.63
CA THR A 104 20.57 -3.21 -8.11
C THR A 104 19.74 -3.02 -6.83
N GLU A 105 20.21 -2.20 -5.91
CA GLU A 105 19.50 -1.90 -4.66
C GLU A 105 18.18 -1.16 -4.93
N LEU A 106 18.16 -0.23 -5.86
CA LEU A 106 16.94 0.46 -6.31
C LEU A 106 15.90 -0.55 -6.82
N LEU A 107 16.34 -1.49 -7.66
CA LEU A 107 15.48 -2.54 -8.20
C LEU A 107 14.94 -3.44 -7.08
N ASP A 108 15.79 -3.89 -6.16
CA ASP A 108 15.38 -4.75 -5.06
C ASP A 108 14.43 -4.02 -4.09
N THR A 109 14.66 -2.74 -3.84
CA THR A 109 13.74 -1.89 -3.06
C THR A 109 12.36 -1.82 -3.69
N LYS A 110 12.27 -1.61 -5.02
CA LYS A 110 11.01 -1.62 -5.76
C LYS A 110 10.34 -3.00 -5.73
N LYS A 111 11.12 -4.09 -5.86
CA LYS A 111 10.60 -5.47 -5.77
C LYS A 111 10.00 -5.76 -4.38
N VAL A 112 10.73 -5.41 -3.31
CA VAL A 112 10.27 -5.58 -1.93
C VAL A 112 8.97 -4.81 -1.72
N PHE A 113 8.92 -3.55 -2.12
CA PHE A 113 7.72 -2.72 -2.02
C PHE A 113 6.52 -3.36 -2.74
N LEU A 114 6.69 -3.74 -4.02
CA LEU A 114 5.63 -4.37 -4.82
C LEU A 114 5.20 -5.72 -4.24
N LYS A 115 6.14 -6.51 -3.70
CA LYS A 115 5.83 -7.77 -3.02
C LYS A 115 4.97 -7.54 -1.79
N MET A 116 5.35 -6.63 -0.91
CA MET A 116 4.56 -6.27 0.27
C MET A 116 3.18 -5.74 -0.13
N LEU A 117 3.13 -4.83 -1.11
CA LEU A 117 1.89 -4.25 -1.61
C LEU A 117 0.93 -5.32 -2.17
N SER A 118 1.46 -6.37 -2.81
CA SER A 118 0.67 -7.49 -3.33
C SER A 118 -0.02 -8.33 -2.24
N LYS A 119 0.30 -8.14 -0.96
CA LYS A 119 -0.28 -8.86 0.18
C LYS A 119 -1.26 -8.03 1.00
N LEU A 120 -1.45 -6.77 0.64
CA LEU A 120 -2.45 -5.90 1.27
C LEU A 120 -3.86 -6.45 1.10
N LYS A 121 -4.57 -6.59 2.21
CA LYS A 121 -5.98 -7.03 2.21
C LYS A 121 -6.88 -5.98 1.55
N ASN A 122 -7.89 -6.45 0.83
CA ASN A 122 -8.92 -5.60 0.20
C ASN A 122 -8.34 -4.48 -0.69
N SER A 123 -7.22 -4.76 -1.33
CA SER A 123 -6.48 -3.83 -2.17
C SER A 123 -6.51 -4.28 -3.64
N PRO A 124 -6.57 -3.37 -4.61
CA PRO A 124 -6.43 -3.71 -6.02
C PRO A 124 -5.06 -4.28 -6.37
N PHE A 125 -4.07 -4.18 -5.48
CA PHE A 125 -2.69 -4.59 -5.70
C PHE A 125 -2.42 -6.10 -5.51
N LEU A 126 -3.42 -6.90 -5.11
CA LEU A 126 -3.28 -8.34 -4.83
C LEU A 126 -2.70 -9.18 -5.97
N ASN A 127 -2.84 -8.75 -7.21
CA ASN A 127 -2.44 -9.50 -8.40
C ASN A 127 -1.15 -8.98 -9.06
N ILE A 128 -0.35 -8.16 -8.36
CA ILE A 128 0.93 -7.72 -8.90
C ILE A 128 1.82 -8.94 -9.10
N SER A 129 2.09 -9.29 -10.34
CA SER A 129 2.87 -10.45 -10.72
C SER A 129 4.36 -10.20 -10.47
N SER A 130 5.00 -11.12 -9.76
CA SER A 130 6.47 -11.14 -9.60
C SER A 130 7.23 -11.32 -10.93
N ALA A 131 6.55 -11.74 -12.00
CA ALA A 131 7.18 -11.90 -13.32
C ALA A 131 7.68 -10.58 -13.90
N HIS A 132 7.03 -9.44 -13.61
CA HIS A 132 7.47 -8.12 -14.04
C HIS A 132 8.67 -7.59 -13.27
N LEU A 133 8.96 -8.16 -12.12
CA LEU A 133 10.10 -7.81 -11.29
C LEU A 133 11.43 -8.34 -11.85
N LYS A 134 11.38 -9.18 -12.90
CA LYS A 134 12.57 -9.79 -13.52
C LYS A 134 13.16 -8.97 -14.66
N THR A 135 12.43 -8.01 -15.21
CA THR A 135 12.85 -7.25 -16.39
C THR A 135 13.16 -5.80 -16.05
N SER A 136 14.43 -5.44 -16.16
CA SER A 136 15.06 -4.13 -16.15
C SER A 136 14.88 -3.20 -14.92
N SER A 137 16.00 -2.66 -14.46
CA SER A 137 16.21 -1.72 -13.35
C SER A 137 15.51 -0.36 -13.49
N SER A 138 14.85 -0.06 -14.60
CA SER A 138 14.28 1.26 -14.89
C SER A 138 12.77 1.29 -15.02
N PHE A 139 12.04 0.30 -14.46
CA PHE A 139 10.58 0.24 -14.63
C PHE A 139 9.87 1.20 -13.65
N PRO A 140 9.19 2.25 -14.15
CA PRO A 140 8.44 3.16 -13.29
C PRO A 140 7.28 2.43 -12.59
N LEU A 141 7.09 2.67 -11.29
CA LEU A 141 6.02 2.06 -10.49
C LEU A 141 4.63 2.29 -11.09
N LEU A 142 4.40 3.49 -11.65
CA LEU A 142 3.14 3.82 -12.31
C LEU A 142 2.84 2.87 -13.47
N GLU A 143 3.83 2.57 -14.29
CA GLU A 143 3.63 1.68 -15.45
C GLU A 143 3.33 0.25 -15.03
N VAL A 144 3.89 -0.21 -13.90
CA VAL A 144 3.55 -1.51 -13.31
C VAL A 144 2.08 -1.53 -12.86
N PHE A 145 1.59 -0.46 -12.24
CA PHE A 145 0.20 -0.36 -11.81
C PHE A 145 -0.76 -0.33 -13.02
N ILE A 146 -0.41 0.43 -14.05
CA ILE A 146 -1.17 0.48 -15.32
C ILE A 146 -1.24 -0.91 -15.97
N GLU A 147 -0.12 -1.63 -16.05
CA GLU A 147 -0.09 -2.96 -16.64
C GLU A 147 -0.95 -3.98 -15.89
N ASN A 148 -0.97 -3.92 -14.55
CA ASN A 148 -1.84 -4.77 -13.76
C ASN A 148 -3.33 -4.45 -14.01
N TYR A 149 -3.67 -3.17 -14.11
CA TYR A 149 -5.02 -2.76 -14.50
C TYR A 149 -5.41 -3.30 -15.89
N ILE A 150 -4.54 -3.16 -16.89
CA ILE A 150 -4.74 -3.71 -18.24
C ILE A 150 -5.01 -5.21 -18.19
N LYS A 151 -4.28 -5.97 -17.37
CA LYS A 151 -4.49 -7.42 -17.20
C LYS A 151 -5.88 -7.73 -16.66
N ASP A 152 -6.36 -6.96 -15.69
CA ASP A 152 -7.68 -7.17 -15.11
C ASP A 152 -8.78 -6.83 -16.11
N ILE A 153 -8.62 -5.77 -16.93
CA ILE A 153 -9.58 -5.46 -18.00
C ILE A 153 -9.57 -6.55 -19.08
N LYS A 154 -8.39 -7.07 -19.47
CA LYS A 154 -8.31 -8.21 -20.40
C LYS A 154 -9.09 -9.43 -19.90
N LYS A 155 -9.09 -9.70 -18.59
CA LYS A 155 -9.90 -10.78 -18.00
C LYS A 155 -11.41 -10.51 -18.16
N ILE A 156 -11.85 -9.27 -17.88
CA ILE A 156 -13.25 -8.87 -18.03
C ILE A 156 -13.70 -9.06 -19.49
N ILE A 157 -12.93 -8.59 -20.46
CA ILE A 157 -13.26 -8.70 -21.88
C ILE A 157 -13.33 -10.17 -22.33
N ARG A 158 -12.41 -11.03 -21.86
CA ARG A 158 -12.45 -12.48 -22.14
C ARG A 158 -13.71 -13.16 -21.60
N CYS A 159 -14.25 -12.69 -20.48
CA CYS A 159 -15.51 -13.17 -19.89
C CYS A 159 -16.74 -12.56 -20.56
N GLY A 160 -16.57 -11.61 -21.47
CA GLY A 160 -17.63 -10.77 -22.05
C GLY A 160 -17.97 -9.58 -21.17
N LEU A 161 -18.14 -8.41 -21.79
CA LEU A 161 -18.64 -7.23 -21.09
C LEU A 161 -20.05 -7.51 -20.57
N LYS A 162 -20.31 -7.06 -19.34
CA LYS A 162 -21.66 -7.14 -18.78
C LYS A 162 -22.51 -6.02 -19.35
N SER A 163 -23.74 -6.35 -19.65
CA SER A 163 -24.79 -5.47 -20.13
C SER A 163 -25.97 -5.52 -19.18
N GLN A 164 -26.76 -4.49 -19.15
CA GLN A 164 -28.00 -4.44 -18.39
C GLN A 164 -29.11 -3.82 -19.23
N TYR A 165 -30.35 -4.10 -18.85
CA TYR A 165 -31.49 -3.40 -19.40
C TYR A 165 -31.53 -1.98 -18.84
N VAL A 166 -31.56 -1.00 -19.75
CA VAL A 166 -31.63 0.43 -19.46
C VAL A 166 -32.95 0.94 -20.01
N ASP A 167 -33.78 1.55 -19.17
CA ASP A 167 -35.00 2.22 -19.59
C ASP A 167 -34.65 3.42 -20.45
N LYS A 168 -35.08 3.42 -21.69
CA LYS A 168 -34.91 4.51 -22.65
C LYS A 168 -36.24 5.09 -23.04
N GLN A 169 -36.25 6.42 -23.22
CA GLN A 169 -37.37 7.15 -23.77
C GLN A 169 -36.89 7.95 -24.97
N GLU A 170 -37.37 7.58 -26.16
CA GLU A 170 -36.92 8.21 -27.40
C GLU A 170 -38.09 8.42 -28.36
N ASN A 171 -37.95 9.44 -29.24
CA ASN A 171 -38.92 9.73 -30.28
C ASN A 171 -38.50 9.01 -31.58
N LEU A 172 -39.14 7.89 -31.90
CA LEU A 172 -38.76 6.97 -32.97
C LEU A 172 -39.73 7.04 -34.15
N ASN A 173 -39.29 6.64 -35.32
CA ASN A 173 -40.11 6.52 -36.53
C ASN A 173 -40.92 5.21 -36.59
N PHE A 174 -40.80 4.35 -35.56
CA PHE A 174 -41.52 3.08 -35.42
C PHE A 174 -41.86 2.84 -33.95
N LEU A 175 -42.88 2.03 -33.72
CA LEU A 175 -43.29 1.67 -32.38
C LEU A 175 -42.32 0.67 -31.76
N LYS A 176 -41.75 1.02 -30.57
CA LYS A 176 -40.87 0.16 -29.78
C LYS A 176 -41.25 0.25 -28.31
N GLY A 177 -41.64 -0.85 -27.69
CA GLY A 177 -42.05 -0.85 -26.28
C GLY A 177 -43.40 -0.13 -26.05
N LYS A 178 -43.50 0.73 -25.06
CA LYS A 178 -44.70 1.44 -24.64
C LYS A 178 -44.68 2.90 -25.09
N VAL A 179 -45.80 3.37 -25.72
CA VAL A 179 -45.95 4.80 -26.05
C VAL A 179 -46.21 5.61 -24.78
N VAL A 180 -45.41 6.65 -24.60
CA VAL A 180 -45.58 7.64 -23.51
C VAL A 180 -46.51 8.72 -24.01
N ASN A 181 -47.80 8.57 -23.82
CA ASN A 181 -48.86 9.41 -24.40
C ASN A 181 -48.63 10.92 -24.15
N SER A 182 -48.26 11.32 -22.94
CA SER A 182 -48.01 12.73 -22.58
C SER A 182 -46.89 13.36 -23.42
N LEU A 183 -45.76 12.62 -23.58
CA LEU A 183 -44.64 13.08 -24.38
C LEU A 183 -44.89 12.91 -25.86
N ASN A 184 -45.66 11.90 -26.29
CA ASN A 184 -46.02 11.72 -27.67
C ASN A 184 -46.90 12.87 -28.16
N ILE A 185 -47.89 13.29 -27.37
CA ILE A 185 -48.74 14.47 -27.69
C ILE A 185 -47.87 15.73 -27.73
N LYS A 186 -47.00 15.92 -26.78
CA LYS A 186 -46.12 17.09 -26.69
C LYS A 186 -45.17 17.25 -27.88
N HIS A 187 -44.55 16.17 -28.29
CA HIS A 187 -43.48 16.19 -29.33
C HIS A 187 -43.96 15.85 -30.73
N ASN A 188 -45.06 15.09 -30.87
CA ASN A 188 -45.54 14.57 -32.15
C ASN A 188 -46.91 15.16 -32.57
N HIS A 189 -47.33 16.27 -31.95
CA HIS A 189 -48.59 16.92 -32.27
C HIS A 189 -48.71 17.23 -33.76
N SER A 190 -47.65 17.75 -34.37
CA SER A 190 -47.60 18.10 -35.79
C SER A 190 -47.07 17.00 -36.70
N ASN A 191 -46.41 15.97 -36.12
CA ASN A 191 -45.85 14.86 -36.90
C ASN A 191 -46.28 13.51 -36.37
N LYS A 192 -47.40 13.00 -36.91
CA LYS A 192 -48.01 11.74 -36.48
C LYS A 192 -47.25 10.49 -36.99
N ALA A 193 -46.16 10.65 -37.77
CA ALA A 193 -45.34 9.55 -38.21
C ALA A 193 -44.29 9.06 -37.17
N LYS A 194 -44.24 9.74 -36.00
CA LYS A 194 -43.32 9.40 -34.93
C LYS A 194 -44.03 9.00 -33.66
N PHE A 195 -43.35 8.15 -32.88
CA PHE A 195 -43.87 7.63 -31.62
C PHE A 195 -42.88 7.92 -30.50
N TYR A 196 -43.31 8.61 -29.46
CA TYR A 196 -42.50 8.75 -28.27
C TYR A 196 -42.63 7.54 -27.39
N CYS A 197 -41.61 6.65 -27.41
CA CYS A 197 -41.66 5.33 -26.82
C CYS A 197 -40.74 5.24 -25.58
N ALA A 198 -41.21 4.51 -24.57
CA ALA A 198 -40.39 3.97 -23.49
C ALA A 198 -40.17 2.46 -23.71
N PHE A 199 -38.93 2.04 -23.68
CA PHE A 199 -38.53 0.65 -23.92
C PHE A 199 -37.22 0.33 -23.18
N ASP A 200 -37.07 -0.92 -22.77
CA ASP A 200 -35.82 -1.43 -22.21
C ASP A 200 -34.86 -1.79 -23.36
N GLU A 201 -33.63 -1.29 -23.28
CA GLU A 201 -32.57 -1.64 -24.20
C GLU A 201 -31.45 -2.35 -23.46
N PHE A 202 -31.07 -3.52 -23.96
CA PHE A 202 -29.93 -4.24 -23.46
C PHE A 202 -28.65 -3.54 -23.91
N SER A 203 -27.94 -2.92 -22.96
CA SER A 203 -26.84 -2.01 -23.28
C SER A 203 -25.63 -2.24 -22.42
N ASP A 204 -24.44 -2.17 -23.05
CA ASP A 204 -23.16 -2.17 -22.36
C ASP A 204 -22.84 -0.82 -21.70
N ASN A 205 -23.64 0.22 -22.01
CA ASN A 205 -23.44 1.57 -21.49
C ASN A 205 -23.89 1.70 -20.03
N MET A 206 -23.34 0.88 -19.16
CA MET A 206 -23.61 0.85 -17.72
C MET A 206 -22.47 1.48 -16.92
N VAL A 207 -22.75 1.91 -15.69
CA VAL A 207 -21.83 2.68 -14.83
C VAL A 207 -20.48 1.98 -14.66
N TYR A 208 -20.44 0.66 -14.49
CA TYR A 208 -19.20 -0.11 -14.39
C TYR A 208 -18.30 0.08 -15.62
N ASN A 209 -18.86 -0.07 -16.82
CA ASN A 209 -18.14 0.06 -18.07
C ASN A 209 -17.75 1.52 -18.35
N GLN A 210 -18.58 2.50 -17.95
CA GLN A 210 -18.28 3.92 -18.06
C GLN A 210 -17.07 4.32 -17.22
N LEU A 211 -16.99 3.83 -15.96
CA LEU A 211 -15.85 4.05 -15.09
C LEU A 211 -14.56 3.42 -15.65
N ILE A 212 -14.65 2.19 -16.20
CA ILE A 212 -13.50 1.53 -16.84
C ILE A 212 -13.03 2.33 -18.05
N LYS A 213 -13.94 2.74 -18.96
CA LYS A 213 -13.59 3.55 -20.12
C LYS A 213 -12.90 4.85 -19.72
N SER A 214 -13.48 5.58 -18.78
CA SER A 214 -12.90 6.84 -18.29
C SER A 214 -11.50 6.63 -17.68
N THR A 215 -11.30 5.52 -16.98
CA THR A 215 -9.98 5.14 -16.44
C THR A 215 -8.99 4.87 -17.57
N LEU A 216 -9.35 4.05 -18.55
CA LEU A 216 -8.49 3.74 -19.71
C LEU A 216 -8.08 5.01 -20.45
N LEU A 217 -9.01 5.94 -20.68
CA LEU A 217 -8.73 7.23 -21.33
C LEU A 217 -7.75 8.08 -20.52
N LYS A 218 -7.93 8.16 -19.18
CA LYS A 218 -6.98 8.85 -18.29
C LYS A 218 -5.60 8.21 -18.36
N LEU A 219 -5.51 6.88 -18.26
CA LEU A 219 -4.25 6.15 -18.28
C LEU A 219 -3.52 6.25 -19.62
N ASN A 220 -4.24 6.27 -20.74
CA ASN A 220 -3.64 6.50 -22.05
C ASN A 220 -2.93 7.86 -22.17
N ARG A 221 -3.43 8.88 -21.48
CA ARG A 221 -2.83 10.24 -21.45
C ARG A 221 -1.57 10.32 -20.58
N ILE A 222 -1.52 9.57 -19.47
CA ILE A 222 -0.44 9.65 -18.49
C ILE A 222 0.67 8.62 -18.71
N SER A 223 0.34 7.43 -19.23
CA SER A 223 1.33 6.37 -19.50
C SER A 223 2.44 6.84 -20.43
N LYS A 224 3.67 6.49 -20.09
CA LYS A 224 4.88 6.73 -20.90
C LYS A 224 5.33 5.47 -21.63
N SER A 225 4.82 4.30 -21.24
CA SER A 225 5.12 3.02 -21.87
C SER A 225 4.35 2.86 -23.17
N HIS A 226 5.09 2.71 -24.29
CA HIS A 226 4.48 2.41 -25.60
C HIS A 226 3.62 1.14 -25.53
N TYR A 227 4.11 0.10 -24.86
CA TYR A 227 3.39 -1.17 -24.70
C TYR A 227 2.05 -0.99 -23.98
N ASN A 228 2.04 -0.25 -22.85
CA ASN A 228 0.82 0.02 -22.12
C ASN A 228 -0.17 0.86 -22.93
N ARG A 229 0.31 1.91 -23.61
CA ARG A 229 -0.55 2.77 -24.45
C ARG A 229 -1.18 1.98 -25.60
N THR A 230 -0.41 1.17 -26.32
CA THR A 230 -0.95 0.31 -27.38
C THR A 230 -1.99 -0.67 -26.84
N SER A 231 -1.71 -1.31 -25.70
CA SER A 231 -2.68 -2.21 -25.07
C SER A 231 -3.95 -1.48 -24.64
N ILE A 232 -3.86 -0.27 -24.08
CA ILE A 232 -5.03 0.54 -23.70
C ILE A 232 -5.87 0.89 -24.93
N LEU A 233 -5.24 1.32 -26.03
CA LEU A 233 -5.96 1.65 -27.26
C LEU A 233 -6.73 0.44 -27.80
N GLN A 234 -6.11 -0.75 -27.81
CA GLN A 234 -6.78 -2.00 -28.21
C GLN A 234 -7.98 -2.31 -27.32
N LEU A 235 -7.85 -2.10 -25.98
CA LEU A 235 -8.96 -2.34 -25.07
C LEU A 235 -10.10 -1.33 -25.27
N LEU A 236 -9.81 -0.07 -25.57
CA LEU A 236 -10.80 0.98 -25.73
C LEU A 236 -11.80 0.68 -26.85
N HIS A 237 -11.39 -0.05 -27.92
CA HIS A 237 -12.31 -0.48 -29.00
C HIS A 237 -13.48 -1.32 -28.48
N HIS A 238 -13.27 -2.12 -27.42
CA HIS A 238 -14.36 -2.89 -26.80
C HIS A 238 -15.38 -2.02 -26.06
N PHE A 239 -15.01 -0.77 -25.74
CA PHE A 239 -15.83 0.19 -25.04
C PHE A 239 -16.36 1.32 -25.95
N ASP A 240 -16.27 1.17 -27.30
CA ASP A 240 -16.75 2.20 -28.23
C ASP A 240 -18.20 2.63 -27.96
N PRO A 241 -19.19 1.71 -27.76
CA PRO A 241 -20.57 2.07 -27.50
C PRO A 241 -20.83 2.64 -26.09
N VAL A 242 -19.84 2.58 -25.19
CA VAL A 242 -19.93 3.04 -23.81
C VAL A 242 -19.57 4.51 -23.73
N LYS A 243 -20.36 5.31 -22.98
CA LYS A 243 -20.05 6.72 -22.70
C LYS A 243 -19.00 6.82 -21.59
N GLU A 244 -18.34 7.97 -21.49
CA GLU A 244 -17.52 8.29 -20.30
C GLU A 244 -18.41 8.60 -19.10
N SER A 245 -17.93 8.33 -17.89
CA SER A 245 -18.58 8.77 -16.67
C SER A 245 -18.47 10.29 -16.53
N SER A 246 -19.57 10.94 -16.21
CA SER A 246 -19.64 12.40 -16.01
C SER A 246 -19.45 12.82 -14.57
N ASP A 247 -19.74 11.94 -13.61
CA ASP A 247 -19.62 12.17 -12.16
C ASP A 247 -19.08 10.93 -11.46
N PHE A 248 -17.76 10.90 -11.26
CA PHE A 248 -17.09 9.76 -10.63
C PHE A 248 -17.58 9.50 -9.21
N ILE A 249 -17.85 10.55 -8.42
CA ILE A 249 -18.27 10.41 -7.02
C ILE A 249 -19.60 9.69 -6.92
N SER A 250 -20.59 10.13 -7.69
CA SER A 250 -21.90 9.51 -7.75
C SER A 250 -21.81 8.09 -8.29
N ASP A 251 -21.05 7.87 -9.36
CA ASP A 251 -20.96 6.59 -10.04
C ASP A 251 -20.25 5.53 -9.19
N PHE A 252 -19.20 5.86 -8.46
CA PHE A 252 -18.59 4.92 -7.51
C PHE A 252 -19.52 4.54 -6.35
N ARG A 253 -20.42 5.41 -5.91
CA ARG A 253 -21.46 5.06 -4.91
C ARG A 253 -22.45 4.02 -5.46
N LYS A 254 -22.81 4.11 -6.75
CA LYS A 254 -23.73 3.15 -7.39
C LYS A 254 -23.14 1.76 -7.54
N VAL A 255 -21.82 1.64 -7.74
CA VAL A 255 -21.12 0.35 -7.94
C VAL A 255 -20.57 -0.28 -6.65
N GLY A 256 -20.69 0.38 -5.50
CA GLY A 256 -20.14 -0.03 -4.20
C GLY A 256 -20.85 -1.22 -3.52
N GLY A 257 -21.86 -1.83 -4.11
CA GLY A 257 -22.61 -2.95 -3.54
C GLY A 257 -21.97 -4.33 -3.78
N ASN A 258 -22.24 -5.30 -2.87
CA ASN A 258 -21.84 -6.71 -3.04
C ASN A 258 -22.72 -7.45 -4.08
N ASN A 259 -22.78 -6.96 -5.31
CA ASN A 259 -23.51 -7.63 -6.38
C ASN A 259 -22.69 -8.80 -6.94
N ARG A 260 -23.17 -10.03 -6.73
CA ARG A 260 -22.51 -11.26 -7.20
C ARG A 260 -22.28 -11.30 -8.71
N LEU A 261 -23.12 -10.63 -9.49
CA LEU A 261 -23.00 -10.56 -10.95
C LEU A 261 -21.75 -9.82 -11.40
N PHE A 262 -21.22 -8.91 -10.57
CA PHE A 262 -20.07 -8.04 -10.87
C PHE A 262 -18.80 -8.40 -10.09
N LEU A 263 -18.70 -9.60 -9.54
CA LEU A 263 -17.50 -10.04 -8.82
C LEU A 263 -16.23 -9.90 -9.67
N ASN A 264 -16.32 -10.21 -10.97
CA ASN A 264 -15.19 -10.08 -11.90
C ASN A 264 -14.78 -8.63 -12.13
N TYR A 265 -15.67 -7.66 -11.91
CA TYR A 265 -15.39 -6.23 -12.04
C TYR A 265 -14.78 -5.60 -10.78
N LYS A 266 -14.95 -6.25 -9.62
CA LYS A 266 -14.56 -5.69 -8.33
C LYS A 266 -13.12 -5.16 -8.32
N GLN A 267 -12.20 -5.95 -8.86
CA GLN A 267 -10.78 -5.60 -8.91
C GLN A 267 -10.53 -4.38 -9.82
N ALA A 268 -11.11 -4.40 -11.02
CA ALA A 268 -10.97 -3.31 -11.98
C ALA A 268 -11.62 -2.01 -11.48
N ILE A 269 -12.77 -2.09 -10.80
CA ILE A 269 -13.43 -0.92 -10.21
C ILE A 269 -12.61 -0.36 -9.05
N SER A 270 -12.02 -1.20 -8.20
CA SER A 270 -11.11 -0.74 -7.15
C SER A 270 -9.88 -0.01 -7.72
N TRP A 271 -9.29 -0.51 -8.81
CA TRP A 271 -8.25 0.19 -9.55
C TRP A 271 -8.75 1.51 -10.16
N SER A 272 -9.95 1.50 -10.76
CA SER A 272 -10.55 2.70 -11.33
C SER A 272 -10.75 3.79 -10.27
N GLU A 273 -11.14 3.40 -9.06
CA GLU A 273 -11.27 4.33 -7.93
C GLU A 273 -9.93 4.95 -7.54
N VAL A 274 -8.85 4.15 -7.47
CA VAL A 274 -7.49 4.64 -7.22
C VAL A 274 -7.06 5.65 -8.30
N PHE A 275 -7.24 5.31 -9.58
CA PHE A 275 -6.79 6.16 -10.68
C PHE A 275 -7.66 7.39 -10.91
N LEU A 276 -8.99 7.31 -10.81
CA LEU A 276 -9.90 8.43 -11.08
C LEU A 276 -10.04 9.37 -9.90
N MET A 277 -10.17 8.82 -8.70
CA MET A 277 -10.44 9.59 -7.48
C MET A 277 -9.17 9.97 -6.72
N ASN A 278 -7.99 9.56 -7.18
CA ASN A 278 -6.73 9.67 -6.44
C ASN A 278 -6.84 9.09 -5.01
N LYS A 279 -7.77 8.14 -4.83
CA LYS A 279 -7.99 7.44 -3.56
C LYS A 279 -7.01 6.28 -3.45
N SER A 280 -5.78 6.59 -3.09
CA SER A 280 -4.94 5.64 -2.36
C SER A 280 -5.36 5.63 -0.88
N PHE A 281 -4.58 5.12 0.04
CA PHE A 281 -4.87 5.21 1.49
C PHE A 281 -5.00 6.66 2.02
N THR A 282 -4.87 7.65 1.14
CA THR A 282 -4.95 9.07 1.45
C THR A 282 -5.94 9.73 0.51
N ASN A 283 -6.93 10.43 1.05
CA ASN A 283 -7.89 11.18 0.25
C ASN A 283 -7.20 12.43 -0.31
N PHE A 284 -6.93 12.43 -1.61
CA PHE A 284 -6.64 13.63 -2.36
C PHE A 284 -7.95 14.07 -3.02
N SER A 285 -8.49 15.19 -2.61
CA SER A 285 -9.67 15.78 -3.23
C SER A 285 -9.23 16.79 -4.30
N GLY A 286 -9.75 16.67 -5.50
CA GLY A 286 -9.62 17.71 -6.51
C GLY A 286 -9.78 17.22 -7.95
N ASN A 287 -10.40 18.06 -8.76
CA ASN A 287 -10.53 17.95 -10.23
C ASN A 287 -9.18 18.19 -10.95
N SER A 288 -8.05 17.90 -10.30
CA SER A 288 -6.75 18.24 -10.82
C SER A 288 -6.26 17.20 -11.82
N LYS A 289 -5.54 17.69 -12.83
CA LYS A 289 -4.77 16.85 -13.78
C LYS A 289 -3.65 16.04 -13.09
N ASN A 290 -3.51 16.22 -11.80
CA ASN A 290 -2.50 15.60 -10.95
C ASN A 290 -2.99 14.26 -10.42
N MET A 291 -2.07 13.33 -10.21
CA MET A 291 -2.35 12.02 -9.63
C MET A 291 -1.33 11.69 -8.53
N ALA A 292 -1.81 11.14 -7.42
CA ALA A 292 -0.95 10.62 -6.37
C ALA A 292 -1.47 9.26 -5.89
N ILE A 293 -0.61 8.26 -5.91
CA ILE A 293 -0.86 6.92 -5.38
C ILE A 293 0.18 6.68 -4.30
N LEU A 294 -0.17 6.96 -3.05
CA LEU A 294 0.74 6.92 -1.91
C LEU A 294 0.22 5.98 -0.83
N PHE A 295 1.12 5.27 -0.20
CA PHE A 295 0.85 4.24 0.78
C PHE A 295 1.64 4.48 2.07
N PRO A 296 1.01 4.43 3.25
CA PRO A 296 1.73 4.47 4.52
C PRO A 296 2.49 3.16 4.72
N MET A 297 3.81 3.23 4.81
CA MET A 297 4.67 2.05 4.89
C MET A 297 4.45 1.23 6.16
N GLU A 298 4.11 1.86 7.27
CA GLU A 298 3.77 1.17 8.52
C GLU A 298 2.67 0.13 8.30
N ARG A 299 1.58 0.55 7.63
CA ARG A 299 0.45 -0.34 7.34
C ARG A 299 0.81 -1.44 6.35
N ILE A 300 1.63 -1.14 5.32
CA ILE A 300 2.07 -2.15 4.36
C ILE A 300 2.91 -3.21 5.04
N PHE A 301 3.83 -2.81 5.91
CA PHE A 301 4.69 -3.73 6.64
C PHE A 301 3.88 -4.59 7.62
N GLU A 302 2.99 -4.00 8.39
CA GLU A 302 2.06 -4.70 9.29
C GLU A 302 1.22 -5.76 8.55
N ASP A 303 0.54 -5.37 7.47
CA ASP A 303 -0.29 -6.29 6.68
C ASP A 303 0.53 -7.42 6.05
N TYR A 304 1.77 -7.13 5.62
CA TYR A 304 2.69 -8.11 5.06
C TYR A 304 3.11 -9.15 6.10
N ILE A 305 3.58 -8.73 7.27
CA ILE A 305 3.94 -9.63 8.36
C ILE A 305 2.73 -10.44 8.82
N GLY A 306 1.57 -9.80 8.98
CA GLY A 306 0.33 -10.49 9.31
C GLY A 306 -0.09 -11.55 8.28
N TYR A 307 0.16 -11.29 6.99
CA TYR A 307 -0.04 -12.27 5.92
C TYR A 307 0.94 -13.46 6.06
N LEU A 308 2.23 -13.19 6.30
CA LEU A 308 3.24 -14.24 6.44
C LEU A 308 2.96 -15.13 7.65
N CYS A 309 2.63 -14.54 8.80
CA CYS A 309 2.24 -15.30 9.98
C CYS A 309 1.08 -16.24 9.69
N LYS A 310 0.02 -15.76 9.01
CA LYS A 310 -1.11 -16.62 8.63
C LYS A 310 -0.77 -17.73 7.65
N LYS A 311 0.16 -17.46 6.75
CA LYS A 311 0.56 -18.39 5.70
C LYS A 311 1.43 -19.53 6.20
N TYR A 312 2.32 -19.24 7.15
CA TYR A 312 3.36 -20.18 7.60
C TYR A 312 3.20 -20.65 9.06
N ALA A 313 2.17 -20.21 9.77
CA ALA A 313 1.92 -20.63 11.15
C ALA A 313 1.24 -22.00 11.20
N GLU A 314 2.00 -23.05 11.05
CA GLU A 314 1.51 -24.41 11.22
C GLU A 314 1.10 -24.67 12.69
N GLY A 315 -0.11 -25.20 12.90
CA GLY A 315 -0.62 -25.57 14.22
C GLY A 315 -0.92 -24.41 15.19
N ARG A 316 -0.92 -23.15 14.72
CA ARG A 316 -1.17 -21.96 15.54
C ARG A 316 -2.37 -21.17 15.06
N GLU A 317 -3.17 -20.64 16.00
CA GLU A 317 -4.21 -19.66 15.69
C GLU A 317 -3.61 -18.27 15.55
N ILE A 318 -3.69 -17.67 14.35
CA ILE A 318 -3.19 -16.32 14.07
C ILE A 318 -4.34 -15.33 13.97
N LYS A 319 -4.37 -14.35 14.87
CA LYS A 319 -5.26 -13.18 14.81
C LYS A 319 -4.45 -11.94 14.48
N THR A 320 -4.84 -11.25 13.40
CA THR A 320 -4.26 -9.96 13.04
C THR A 320 -5.17 -8.85 13.50
N GLN A 321 -4.59 -7.76 14.04
CA GLN A 321 -5.34 -6.61 14.56
C GLN A 321 -6.38 -7.05 15.61
N ASP A 322 -5.95 -7.89 16.55
CA ASP A 322 -6.84 -8.47 17.57
C ASP A 322 -7.46 -7.35 18.45
N LYS A 323 -8.76 -7.44 18.65
CA LYS A 323 -9.56 -6.44 19.37
C LYS A 323 -10.24 -7.03 20.59
N SER A 324 -9.71 -8.13 21.12
CA SER A 324 -10.36 -8.90 22.19
C SER A 324 -10.29 -8.19 23.53
N TYR A 325 -9.28 -7.36 23.78
CA TYR A 325 -9.01 -6.77 25.08
C TYR A 325 -9.05 -5.25 25.08
N TYR A 326 -9.32 -4.70 26.28
CA TYR A 326 -9.30 -3.27 26.55
C TYR A 326 -8.29 -2.97 27.65
N LEU A 327 -7.68 -1.79 27.58
CA LEU A 327 -6.65 -1.38 28.54
C LEU A 327 -7.24 -1.18 29.95
N VAL A 328 -8.40 -0.51 30.03
CA VAL A 328 -9.06 -0.16 31.28
C VAL A 328 -10.58 -0.27 31.19
N GLU A 329 -11.23 -0.34 32.34
CA GLU A 329 -12.67 -0.18 32.48
C GLU A 329 -12.96 1.16 33.17
N LYS A 330 -13.87 1.93 32.57
CA LYS A 330 -14.37 3.19 33.17
C LYS A 330 -15.57 2.87 34.07
N ARG A 331 -15.47 3.14 35.33
CA ARG A 331 -16.59 3.03 36.29
C ARG A 331 -17.49 4.26 36.16
N ILE A 332 -18.75 4.05 35.86
CA ILE A 332 -19.79 5.08 35.82
C ILE A 332 -20.60 4.95 37.09
N LEU A 333 -20.62 6.02 37.92
CA LEU A 333 -21.31 6.04 39.24
C LEU A 333 -22.69 6.72 39.14
N SER A 334 -22.97 7.45 38.07
CA SER A 334 -24.28 8.08 37.88
C SER A 334 -25.32 7.04 37.41
N GLY A 335 -26.40 6.89 38.16
CA GLY A 335 -27.41 5.86 37.95
C GLY A 335 -26.99 4.50 38.48
N THR A 336 -27.37 3.40 37.82
CA THR A 336 -26.90 2.06 38.20
C THR A 336 -25.41 1.94 37.93
N PRO A 337 -24.56 1.64 38.93
CA PRO A 337 -23.12 1.52 38.74
C PRO A 337 -22.79 0.47 37.69
N LYS A 338 -21.99 0.85 36.70
CA LYS A 338 -21.52 -0.08 35.65
C LYS A 338 -20.10 0.22 35.21
N GLU A 339 -19.40 -0.80 34.79
CA GLU A 339 -18.08 -0.72 34.22
C GLU A 339 -18.18 -0.80 32.67
N VAL A 340 -17.50 0.10 31.97
CA VAL A 340 -17.51 0.19 30.51
C VAL A 340 -16.08 0.10 30.01
N PRO A 341 -15.76 -0.91 29.16
CA PRO A 341 -14.41 -1.06 28.62
C PRO A 341 -14.02 0.13 27.77
N LYS A 342 -12.78 0.62 27.97
CA LYS A 342 -12.21 1.79 27.26
C LYS A 342 -10.78 1.48 26.81
N PHE A 343 -10.35 2.21 25.77
CA PHE A 343 -9.02 2.08 25.18
C PHE A 343 -8.76 0.64 24.69
N ARG A 344 -9.45 0.26 23.60
CA ARG A 344 -9.30 -1.06 23.01
C ARG A 344 -7.87 -1.29 22.54
N LEU A 345 -7.27 -2.38 22.96
CA LEU A 345 -5.96 -2.83 22.52
C LEU A 345 -6.05 -3.41 21.10
N LYS A 346 -4.96 -3.30 20.36
CA LYS A 346 -4.93 -3.71 18.95
C LYS A 346 -3.51 -4.11 18.53
N PRO A 347 -2.97 -5.21 19.06
CA PRO A 347 -1.69 -5.73 18.58
C PRO A 347 -1.80 -6.16 17.12
N ASP A 348 -0.70 -6.02 16.37
CA ASP A 348 -0.66 -6.32 14.95
C ASP A 348 -0.90 -7.80 14.66
N VAL A 349 -0.20 -8.68 15.41
CA VAL A 349 -0.38 -10.12 15.32
C VAL A 349 -0.40 -10.74 16.71
N VAL A 350 -1.36 -11.63 16.94
CA VAL A 350 -1.42 -12.53 18.09
C VAL A 350 -1.40 -13.95 17.59
N SER A 351 -0.40 -14.72 17.99
CA SER A 351 -0.25 -16.14 17.69
C SER A 351 -0.52 -16.94 18.96
N ARG A 352 -1.48 -17.87 18.91
CA ARG A 352 -1.83 -18.75 20.02
C ARG A 352 -1.56 -20.20 19.67
N GLU A 353 -0.92 -20.88 20.57
CA GLU A 353 -0.72 -22.31 20.62
C GLU A 353 -1.35 -22.84 21.90
N THR A 354 -1.44 -24.16 22.10
CA THR A 354 -2.14 -24.78 23.24
C THR A 354 -1.74 -24.16 24.59
N ASP A 355 -0.45 -23.88 24.81
CA ASP A 355 0.09 -23.41 26.09
C ASP A 355 0.92 -22.12 25.98
N SER A 356 1.00 -21.50 24.81
CA SER A 356 1.81 -20.31 24.62
C SER A 356 1.07 -19.26 23.78
N THR A 357 1.29 -17.99 24.15
CA THR A 357 0.82 -16.84 23.38
C THR A 357 2.02 -16.00 22.97
N LEU A 358 2.07 -15.60 21.71
CA LEU A 358 3.06 -14.68 21.16
C LEU A 358 2.32 -13.45 20.65
N VAL A 359 2.76 -12.27 21.07
CA VAL A 359 2.26 -10.98 20.60
C VAL A 359 3.38 -10.29 19.81
N ILE A 360 3.11 -9.98 18.55
CA ILE A 360 4.04 -9.28 17.67
C ILE A 360 3.46 -7.91 17.33
N ASP A 361 4.27 -6.89 17.50
CA ASP A 361 3.99 -5.52 17.08
C ASP A 361 5.06 -5.08 16.10
N THR A 362 4.66 -4.58 14.94
CA THR A 362 5.56 -4.25 13.84
C THR A 362 5.79 -2.75 13.78
N LYS A 363 7.02 -2.33 13.56
CA LYS A 363 7.38 -0.92 13.48
C LYS A 363 8.22 -0.63 12.25
N TRP A 364 7.77 0.32 11.44
CA TRP A 364 8.51 0.78 10.26
C TRP A 364 9.50 1.88 10.63
N LYS A 365 10.56 1.49 11.36
CA LYS A 365 11.68 2.36 11.76
C LYS A 365 13.01 1.66 11.49
N LEU A 366 14.07 2.42 11.25
CA LEU A 366 15.43 1.90 11.18
C LEU A 366 16.05 2.04 12.59
N LEU A 367 16.40 0.92 13.19
CA LEU A 367 17.11 0.90 14.47
C LEU A 367 18.61 1.08 14.25
N THR A 368 19.30 1.46 15.31
CA THR A 368 20.77 1.59 15.35
C THR A 368 21.34 0.63 16.38
N ASN A 369 22.59 0.21 16.22
CA ASN A 369 23.29 -0.61 17.22
C ASN A 369 23.80 0.21 18.44
N SER A 370 23.42 1.49 18.56
CA SER A 370 23.87 2.33 19.64
C SER A 370 22.96 2.23 20.87
N PRO A 371 23.47 1.76 22.04
CA PRO A 371 22.72 1.78 23.29
C PRO A 371 22.38 3.21 23.74
N LYS A 372 23.17 4.21 23.32
CA LYS A 372 22.84 5.62 23.52
C LYS A 372 21.60 5.96 22.71
N GLY A 373 20.52 6.36 23.38
CA GLY A 373 19.22 6.62 22.73
C GLY A 373 18.35 5.38 22.54
N ASN A 374 18.56 4.34 23.36
CA ASN A 374 17.72 3.13 23.39
C ASN A 374 17.60 2.47 22.02
N TYR A 375 18.68 2.38 21.22
CA TYR A 375 18.69 1.79 19.89
C TYR A 375 17.74 2.47 18.88
N GLY A 376 17.11 3.58 19.25
CA GLY A 376 16.04 4.24 18.47
C GLY A 376 14.64 3.72 18.77
N ILE A 377 14.47 2.81 19.74
CA ILE A 377 13.17 2.34 20.23
C ILE A 377 12.50 3.46 21.00
N SER A 378 11.21 3.72 20.74
CA SER A 378 10.49 4.75 21.49
C SER A 378 9.92 4.21 22.81
N GLN A 379 9.90 5.07 23.81
CA GLN A 379 9.30 4.73 25.12
C GLN A 379 7.80 4.37 24.98
N SER A 380 7.09 4.99 24.04
CA SER A 380 5.70 4.67 23.76
C SER A 380 5.53 3.24 23.20
N ASP A 381 6.48 2.75 22.40
CA ASP A 381 6.45 1.39 21.90
C ASP A 381 6.60 0.40 23.07
N MET A 382 7.50 0.70 24.05
CA MET A 382 7.70 -0.11 25.25
C MET A 382 6.44 -0.15 26.12
N TYR A 383 5.79 0.99 26.38
CA TYR A 383 4.53 1.03 27.14
C TYR A 383 3.40 0.25 26.44
N GLN A 384 3.32 0.33 25.14
CA GLN A 384 2.34 -0.39 24.34
C GLN A 384 2.50 -1.91 24.52
N LEU A 385 3.73 -2.41 24.40
CA LEU A 385 4.02 -3.85 24.56
C LEU A 385 3.80 -4.32 26.00
N TYR A 386 4.15 -3.50 27.00
CA TYR A 386 3.84 -3.82 28.40
C TYR A 386 2.34 -4.00 28.62
N ALA A 387 1.52 -3.08 28.09
CA ALA A 387 0.08 -3.19 28.18
C ALA A 387 -0.46 -4.47 27.49
N TYR A 388 0.09 -4.82 26.33
CA TYR A 388 -0.23 -6.09 25.67
C TYR A 388 0.17 -7.28 26.55
N GLY A 389 1.37 -7.29 27.09
CA GLY A 389 1.87 -8.37 27.95
C GLY A 389 0.92 -8.65 29.10
N LYS A 390 0.52 -7.60 29.86
CA LYS A 390 -0.38 -7.77 31.00
C LYS A 390 -1.79 -8.21 30.62
N LYS A 391 -2.33 -7.79 29.47
CA LYS A 391 -3.71 -8.11 29.07
C LYS A 391 -3.84 -9.43 28.30
N TYR A 392 -2.75 -9.91 27.68
CA TYR A 392 -2.72 -11.19 26.96
C TYR A 392 -2.15 -12.35 27.78
N THR A 393 -1.88 -12.14 29.07
CA THR A 393 -1.56 -13.20 30.04
C THR A 393 -2.77 -14.15 30.18
N VAL A 394 -2.55 -15.45 30.02
CA VAL A 394 -3.57 -16.50 30.10
C VAL A 394 -3.12 -17.56 31.11
N LYS A 395 -3.97 -17.89 32.09
CA LYS A 395 -3.67 -18.90 33.13
C LYS A 395 -2.30 -18.64 33.79
N ASP A 396 -2.03 -17.42 34.17
CA ASP A 396 -0.79 -16.95 34.82
C ASP A 396 0.49 -17.12 33.97
N LYS A 397 0.34 -17.48 32.66
CA LYS A 397 1.46 -17.52 31.72
C LYS A 397 1.51 -16.21 30.93
N SER A 398 2.59 -15.48 31.10
CA SER A 398 2.86 -14.27 30.34
C SER A 398 3.12 -14.60 28.86
N PRO A 399 2.59 -13.80 27.91
CA PRO A 399 2.89 -13.97 26.51
C PRO A 399 4.37 -13.61 26.23
N ALA A 400 4.96 -14.22 25.23
CA ALA A 400 6.18 -13.68 24.63
C ALA A 400 5.80 -12.42 23.82
N LEU A 401 6.63 -11.37 23.91
CA LEU A 401 6.43 -10.14 23.19
C LEU A 401 7.55 -9.95 22.16
N ILE A 402 7.22 -9.52 20.96
CA ILE A 402 8.20 -9.18 19.92
C ILE A 402 7.89 -7.82 19.33
N LEU A 403 8.90 -6.94 19.30
CA LEU A 403 8.97 -5.78 18.43
C LEU A 403 9.74 -6.17 17.17
N LEU A 404 9.06 -6.10 16.02
CA LEU A 404 9.62 -6.49 14.73
C LEU A 404 9.89 -5.25 13.87
N TYR A 405 11.16 -5.09 13.49
CA TYR A 405 11.62 -3.96 12.66
C TYR A 405 12.21 -4.47 11.34
N PRO A 406 12.20 -3.68 10.26
CA PRO A 406 12.93 -4.02 9.05
C PRO A 406 14.43 -4.06 9.35
N LYS A 407 15.10 -5.12 8.87
CA LYS A 407 16.56 -5.25 8.92
C LYS A 407 17.22 -4.09 8.14
N ASN A 408 18.29 -3.57 8.69
CA ASN A 408 19.15 -2.58 8.04
C ASN A 408 20.61 -2.85 8.39
N LYS A 409 21.56 -2.05 7.87
CA LYS A 409 23.00 -2.24 8.10
C LYS A 409 23.40 -2.19 9.58
N ASP A 410 22.74 -1.33 10.36
CA ASP A 410 23.07 -1.11 11.78
C ASP A 410 22.27 -2.04 12.70
N PHE A 411 21.29 -2.78 12.16
CA PHE A 411 20.46 -3.72 12.91
C PHE A 411 20.26 -5.02 12.11
N THR A 412 21.23 -5.93 12.24
CA THR A 412 21.29 -7.19 11.48
C THR A 412 20.93 -8.43 12.28
N THR A 413 21.05 -8.37 13.60
CA THR A 413 20.78 -9.44 14.57
C THR A 413 19.81 -8.97 15.63
N PRO A 414 19.05 -9.85 16.28
CA PRO A 414 18.23 -9.50 17.43
C PRO A 414 19.05 -8.80 18.52
N LEU A 415 18.41 -7.85 19.21
CA LEU A 415 18.98 -7.28 20.44
C LEU A 415 18.82 -8.25 21.61
N ASP A 416 19.56 -8.01 22.68
CA ASP A 416 19.34 -8.68 23.95
C ASP A 416 17.92 -8.43 24.46
N ASP A 417 17.36 -9.41 25.17
CA ASP A 417 16.00 -9.33 25.67
C ASP A 417 15.81 -8.21 26.69
N PHE A 418 14.69 -7.53 26.58
CA PHE A 418 14.24 -6.54 27.57
C PHE A 418 13.28 -7.21 28.53
N ILE A 419 13.60 -7.16 29.82
CA ILE A 419 12.80 -7.78 30.88
C ILE A 419 11.94 -6.69 31.53
N TYR A 420 10.62 -6.90 31.51
CA TYR A 420 9.66 -6.17 32.31
C TYR A 420 9.49 -6.83 33.70
N ASP A 421 8.40 -6.55 34.40
CA ASP A 421 8.11 -7.15 35.69
C ASP A 421 7.87 -8.66 35.57
N GLY A 422 8.51 -9.44 36.45
CA GLY A 422 8.33 -10.88 36.54
C GLY A 422 8.85 -11.62 35.28
N ASP A 423 7.96 -12.44 34.70
CA ASP A 423 8.29 -13.30 33.55
C ASP A 423 8.02 -12.68 32.18
N LEU A 424 7.67 -11.39 32.12
CA LEU A 424 7.33 -10.73 30.88
C LEU A 424 8.59 -10.27 30.16
N VAL A 425 8.89 -10.90 29.03
CA VAL A 425 10.09 -10.68 28.21
C VAL A 425 9.70 -10.12 26.85
N LEU A 426 10.45 -9.12 26.39
CA LEU A 426 10.33 -8.51 25.07
C LEU A 426 11.60 -8.77 24.26
N GLY A 427 11.46 -9.46 23.14
CA GLY A 427 12.49 -9.58 22.12
C GLY A 427 12.35 -8.47 21.06
N VAL A 428 13.47 -7.96 20.57
CA VAL A 428 13.53 -6.98 19.47
C VAL A 428 14.26 -7.62 18.30
N MET A 429 13.56 -7.83 17.18
CA MET A 429 14.04 -8.64 16.07
C MET A 429 14.07 -7.89 14.74
N PRO A 430 15.14 -8.05 13.92
CA PRO A 430 15.14 -7.62 12.53
C PRO A 430 14.38 -8.61 11.65
N PHE A 431 13.70 -8.11 10.63
CA PHE A 431 13.08 -8.90 9.57
C PHE A 431 13.75 -8.57 8.23
N ASP A 432 14.37 -9.57 7.60
CA ASP A 432 15.08 -9.37 6.33
C ASP A 432 14.12 -9.41 5.14
N LEU A 433 13.73 -8.22 4.68
CA LEU A 433 12.83 -8.04 3.54
C LEU A 433 13.49 -8.40 2.21
N LYS A 434 14.82 -8.29 2.08
CA LYS A 434 15.56 -8.57 0.85
C LYS A 434 15.64 -10.08 0.60
N THR A 435 16.07 -10.84 1.59
CA THR A 435 16.11 -12.30 1.50
C THR A 435 14.73 -12.90 1.36
N SER A 436 13.72 -12.28 1.97
CA SER A 436 12.31 -12.68 1.85
C SER A 436 11.76 -12.60 0.41
N LEU A 437 12.46 -11.99 -0.56
CA LEU A 437 12.10 -12.06 -1.98
C LEU A 437 12.09 -13.49 -2.50
N ASN A 438 12.94 -14.36 -1.96
CA ASN A 438 12.90 -15.80 -2.19
C ASN A 438 11.86 -16.44 -1.28
N LYS A 439 11.01 -17.33 -1.82
CA LYS A 439 9.93 -17.97 -1.07
C LYS A 439 10.42 -18.86 0.08
N LEU A 440 11.51 -19.60 -0.11
CA LEU A 440 12.09 -20.46 0.93
C LEU A 440 12.68 -19.64 2.07
N GLU A 441 13.37 -18.55 1.75
CA GLU A 441 13.93 -17.66 2.74
C GLU A 441 12.84 -16.83 3.46
N GLU A 442 11.77 -16.46 2.77
CA GLU A 442 10.57 -15.83 3.36
C GLU A 442 9.98 -16.68 4.49
N GLU A 443 9.87 -17.99 4.23
CA GLU A 443 9.37 -18.94 5.22
C GLU A 443 10.33 -19.10 6.40
N LYS A 444 11.63 -19.19 6.14
CA LYS A 444 12.64 -19.26 7.21
C LYS A 444 12.62 -18.00 8.09
N GLU A 445 12.56 -16.82 7.48
CA GLU A 445 12.54 -15.55 8.22
C GLU A 445 11.32 -15.44 9.15
N ILE A 446 10.11 -15.73 8.66
CA ILE A 446 8.93 -15.64 9.52
C ILE A 446 8.89 -16.75 10.57
N ASN A 447 9.41 -17.95 10.27
CA ASN A 447 9.50 -19.03 11.25
C ASN A 447 10.47 -18.73 12.39
N LYS A 448 11.56 -17.96 12.16
CA LYS A 448 12.41 -17.44 13.24
C LYS A 448 11.58 -16.60 14.23
N VAL A 449 10.73 -15.70 13.71
CA VAL A 449 9.87 -14.84 14.55
C VAL A 449 8.84 -15.68 15.31
N LEU A 450 8.16 -16.62 14.63
CA LEU A 450 7.12 -17.46 15.26
C LEU A 450 7.69 -18.43 16.29
N LYS A 451 8.92 -18.91 16.12
CA LYS A 451 9.60 -19.82 17.07
C LYS A 451 10.21 -19.08 18.25
N ALA A 452 10.42 -17.77 18.19
CA ALA A 452 10.93 -16.96 19.29
C ALA A 452 9.98 -16.92 20.54
N SER A 453 8.84 -17.59 20.45
CA SER A 453 7.88 -17.72 21.56
C SER A 453 8.34 -18.65 22.70
N SER A 454 9.36 -19.46 22.52
CA SER A 454 9.89 -20.31 23.59
C SER A 454 11.06 -19.60 24.27
N LYS A 455 10.97 -19.41 25.58
CA LYS A 455 11.98 -18.76 26.47
C LYS A 455 13.42 -19.29 26.28
N THR A 456 13.61 -20.37 25.55
CA THR A 456 14.90 -21.02 25.28
C THR A 456 15.46 -20.75 23.86
N SER A 457 14.66 -20.21 22.94
CA SER A 457 15.06 -20.15 21.53
C SER A 457 15.81 -18.87 21.14
N ILE A 458 15.67 -17.79 21.89
CA ILE A 458 16.42 -16.56 21.62
C ILE A 458 17.89 -16.76 21.95
N TYR A 459 18.21 -17.45 23.05
CA TYR A 459 19.59 -17.83 23.40
C TYR A 459 20.23 -18.84 22.44
N ASN A 460 19.48 -19.77 21.86
CA ASN A 460 20.02 -20.77 20.93
C ASN A 460 20.31 -20.22 19.53
N PHE A 461 19.77 -19.07 19.14
CA PHE A 461 20.06 -18.45 17.85
C PHE A 461 21.42 -17.75 17.79
N GLN A 462 22.00 -17.39 18.93
CA GLN A 462 23.34 -16.79 18.99
C GLN A 462 24.48 -17.83 18.96
N LEU A 463 24.20 -19.11 19.17
CA LEU A 463 25.24 -20.16 19.34
C LEU A 463 25.44 -21.08 18.12
N GLN A 464 24.71 -20.92 17.00
CA GLN A 464 24.83 -21.83 15.85
C GLN A 464 25.89 -21.51 14.77
N PRO A 465 26.65 -20.43 14.74
CA PRO A 465 27.72 -20.30 13.73
C PRO A 465 29.12 -20.82 14.17
N LEU A 466 29.32 -21.35 15.39
CA LEU A 466 30.68 -21.63 15.87
C LEU A 466 31.10 -23.11 15.87
N ASN A 467 30.21 -24.04 15.51
CA ASN A 467 30.56 -25.49 15.59
C ASN A 467 30.74 -26.22 14.24
N MET A 468 30.96 -25.51 13.12
CA MET A 468 31.29 -26.18 11.84
C MET A 468 32.69 -25.87 11.30
N ALA A 469 33.62 -25.44 12.15
CA ALA A 469 35.00 -25.17 11.73
C ALA A 469 36.08 -25.78 12.64
N ALA A 470 35.77 -26.83 13.41
CA ALA A 470 36.74 -27.44 14.35
C ALA A 470 36.88 -28.95 14.28
N GLU A 471 36.49 -29.58 13.16
CA GLU A 471 36.85 -30.98 12.87
C GLU A 471 37.42 -31.09 11.45
N ASP A 472 38.67 -30.69 11.26
CA ASP A 472 39.60 -31.21 10.23
C ASP A 472 40.96 -30.51 10.37
N LYS A 473 41.71 -30.88 11.40
CA LYS A 473 43.21 -30.73 11.42
C LYS A 473 43.80 -31.50 12.59
N THR A 474 43.78 -32.83 12.49
CA THR A 474 44.74 -33.69 13.17
C THR A 474 44.89 -34.95 12.35
N GLU A 475 45.84 -34.93 11.43
CA GLU A 475 46.57 -36.09 10.93
C GLU A 475 47.56 -35.56 9.87
N TYR A 476 48.79 -35.42 10.29
CA TYR A 476 50.02 -35.64 9.52
C TYR A 476 51.21 -35.01 10.25
N ILE A 477 51.70 -35.73 11.28
CA ILE A 477 53.12 -35.76 11.62
C ILE A 477 53.39 -37.16 12.13
N ASP A 478 53.94 -37.99 11.24
CA ASP A 478 54.94 -38.99 11.53
C ASP A 478 55.33 -39.65 10.22
N ARG A 479 56.48 -39.25 9.67
CA ARG A 479 57.63 -39.90 9.08
C ARG A 479 58.45 -38.97 8.21
#